data_0d72fa766efc64c5727cb5cbee8398b2
#
_entry.id   0d72fa766efc64c5727cb5cbee8398b2
#
_cell.length_a   1.000
_cell.length_b   1.000
_cell.length_c   1.000
_cell.angle_alpha   90.00
_cell.angle_beta   90.00
_cell.angle_gamma   90.00
#
_symmetry.space_group_name_H-M   'P 1'
#
loop_
_entity.id
_entity.type
_entity.pdbx_description
1 polymer ?
#
loop_
_entity_poly.entity_id
_entity_poly.type
_entity_poly.pdbx_seq_one_letter_code
_entity_poly.pdbx_strand_id
1 'polypeptide(L)'
;MPQDAMTPRERWLAVVNRDPPDRMPMYYRATGEATRKLLDHLDCDAAEMYERLHIDTTAGVGPSYAGPAPKTGEDIYGCRSRTVDYGTGAYVECVYHPLAQYGSVAEIDANYTWPSVDWNDYSGIPRQVEAARDRGIAGG
;
A
#
# COMPACT_ATOMS: atom_id res chain seq x y z
N MET A 1 1.00 29.94 -10.16
CA MET A 1 -0.12 29.15 -9.61
C MET A 1 -0.46 29.71 -8.24
N PRO A 2 -1.70 29.63 -7.73
CA PRO A 2 -1.98 29.96 -6.35
C PRO A 2 -1.10 29.09 -5.46
N GLN A 3 -0.52 29.70 -4.44
CA GLN A 3 0.27 28.96 -3.45
C GLN A 3 -0.68 28.08 -2.63
N ASP A 4 -0.33 26.82 -2.39
CA ASP A 4 -1.11 25.93 -1.54
C ASP A 4 -1.25 26.56 -0.13
N ALA A 5 -2.48 26.72 0.34
CA ALA A 5 -2.77 27.29 1.66
C ALA A 5 -2.84 26.22 2.75
N MET A 6 -3.09 24.96 2.34
CA MET A 6 -3.18 23.81 3.23
C MET A 6 -2.00 22.85 3.01
N THR A 7 -1.55 22.22 4.08
CA THR A 7 -0.65 21.04 3.98
C THR A 7 -1.40 19.84 3.39
N PRO A 8 -0.70 18.80 2.88
CA PRO A 8 -1.34 17.58 2.43
C PRO A 8 -2.28 16.97 3.49
N ARG A 9 -1.86 16.97 4.76
CA ARG A 9 -2.68 16.43 5.85
C ARG A 9 -3.95 17.25 6.08
N GLU A 10 -3.85 18.57 6.16
CA GLU A 10 -5.00 19.45 6.34
C GLU A 10 -6.01 19.30 5.20
N ARG A 11 -5.51 19.19 3.97
CA ARG A 11 -6.34 19.01 2.77
C ARG A 11 -7.10 17.68 2.80
N TRP A 12 -6.42 16.57 3.17
CA TRP A 12 -7.07 15.27 3.33
C TRP A 12 -8.11 15.30 4.46
N LEU A 13 -7.80 15.95 5.59
CA LEU A 13 -8.74 16.08 6.71
C LEU A 13 -9.96 16.93 6.33
N ALA A 14 -9.79 18.00 5.58
CA ALA A 14 -10.90 18.79 5.08
C ALA A 14 -11.88 17.92 4.26
N VAL A 15 -11.36 17.12 3.32
CA VAL A 15 -12.20 16.22 2.52
C VAL A 15 -12.92 15.18 3.39
N VAL A 16 -12.21 14.54 4.34
CA VAL A 16 -12.81 13.55 5.26
C VAL A 16 -13.91 14.17 6.11
N ASN A 17 -13.73 15.42 6.56
CA ASN A 17 -14.70 16.17 7.34
C ASN A 17 -15.81 16.80 6.49
N ARG A 18 -15.74 16.68 5.16
CA ARG A 18 -16.66 17.33 4.19
C ARG A 18 -16.55 18.85 4.19
N ASP A 19 -15.40 19.39 4.56
CA ASP A 19 -15.07 20.81 4.44
C ASP A 19 -14.41 21.07 3.08
N PRO A 20 -14.57 22.28 2.48
CA PRO A 20 -13.93 22.60 1.22
C PRO A 20 -12.41 22.74 1.40
N PRO A 21 -11.58 21.95 0.72
CA PRO A 21 -10.14 22.15 0.69
C PRO A 21 -9.78 23.33 -0.22
N ASP A 22 -8.55 23.83 -0.09
CA ASP A 22 -8.01 24.88 -1.00
C ASP A 22 -7.92 24.40 -2.46
N ARG A 23 -7.68 23.11 -2.66
CA ARG A 23 -7.77 22.38 -3.93
C ARG A 23 -8.10 20.91 -3.66
N MET A 24 -8.53 20.18 -4.68
CA MET A 24 -8.71 18.72 -4.57
C MET A 24 -7.38 18.05 -4.23
N PRO A 25 -7.31 17.17 -3.21
CA PRO A 25 -6.10 16.40 -2.95
C PRO A 25 -5.72 15.50 -4.14
N MET A 26 -4.44 15.47 -4.44
CA MET A 26 -3.88 14.67 -5.52
C MET A 26 -3.18 13.44 -4.95
N TYR A 27 -3.58 12.25 -5.40
CA TYR A 27 -2.95 10.99 -5.05
C TYR A 27 -2.19 10.43 -6.25
N TYR A 28 -0.95 9.97 -6.01
CA TYR A 28 -0.14 9.34 -7.03
C TYR A 28 0.01 7.85 -6.76
N ARG A 29 -0.29 7.05 -7.79
CA ARG A 29 -0.03 5.62 -7.78
C ARG A 29 0.35 5.16 -9.18
N ALA A 30 1.51 4.52 -9.31
CA ALA A 30 2.00 3.98 -10.57
C ALA A 30 2.87 2.75 -10.32
N THR A 31 3.24 2.04 -11.39
CA THR A 31 4.26 0.99 -11.29
C THR A 31 5.64 1.59 -11.07
N GLY A 32 6.57 0.78 -10.57
CA GLY A 32 7.97 1.22 -10.39
C GLY A 32 8.61 1.72 -11.68
N GLU A 33 8.32 1.07 -12.80
CA GLU A 33 8.84 1.45 -14.13
C GLU A 33 8.28 2.81 -14.59
N ALA A 34 6.97 3.03 -14.41
CA ALA A 34 6.35 4.31 -14.76
C ALA A 34 6.88 5.44 -13.89
N THR A 35 7.03 5.19 -12.58
CA THR A 35 7.61 6.15 -11.65
C THR A 35 9.05 6.49 -12.04
N ARG A 36 9.88 5.51 -12.35
CA ARG A 36 11.27 5.73 -12.77
C ARG A 36 11.35 6.60 -14.02
N LYS A 37 10.56 6.27 -15.07
CA LYS A 37 10.49 7.08 -16.29
C LYS A 37 10.05 8.51 -16.03
N LEU A 38 9.13 8.71 -15.09
CA LEU A 38 8.66 10.04 -14.73
C LEU A 38 9.76 10.84 -14.00
N LEU A 39 10.47 10.21 -13.05
CA LEU A 39 11.60 10.83 -12.34
C LEU A 39 12.74 11.20 -13.29
N ASP A 40 13.08 10.27 -14.21
CA ASP A 40 14.10 10.52 -15.24
C ASP A 40 13.69 11.68 -16.16
N HIS A 41 12.42 11.77 -16.56
CA HIS A 41 11.90 12.85 -17.39
C HIS A 41 11.90 14.20 -16.68
N LEU A 42 11.58 14.22 -15.39
CA LEU A 42 11.55 15.44 -14.58
C LEU A 42 12.92 15.83 -14.05
N ASP A 43 13.92 14.96 -14.18
CA ASP A 43 15.28 15.11 -13.64
C ASP A 43 15.23 15.48 -12.14
N CYS A 44 14.53 14.67 -11.34
CA CYS A 44 14.34 14.92 -9.92
C CYS A 44 14.15 13.64 -9.11
N ASP A 45 14.22 13.75 -7.80
CA ASP A 45 13.84 12.64 -6.89
C ASP A 45 12.32 12.60 -6.61
N ALA A 46 11.90 11.58 -5.86
CA ALA A 46 10.48 11.39 -5.56
C ALA A 46 9.90 12.52 -4.69
N ALA A 47 10.68 13.10 -3.78
CA ALA A 47 10.21 14.16 -2.91
C ALA A 47 9.95 15.44 -3.72
N GLU A 48 10.90 15.79 -4.58
CA GLU A 48 10.78 16.94 -5.48
C GLU A 48 9.66 16.74 -6.52
N MET A 49 9.49 15.52 -7.04
CA MET A 49 8.38 15.19 -7.92
C MET A 49 7.03 15.44 -7.24
N TYR A 50 6.88 15.02 -5.99
CA TYR A 50 5.63 15.22 -5.25
C TYR A 50 5.34 16.72 -5.03
N GLU A 51 6.35 17.51 -4.74
CA GLU A 51 6.21 18.97 -4.60
C GLU A 51 5.86 19.63 -5.93
N ARG A 52 6.61 19.36 -7.01
CA ARG A 52 6.38 19.92 -8.34
C ARG A 52 5.01 19.60 -8.92
N LEU A 53 4.50 18.40 -8.67
CA LEU A 53 3.23 17.92 -9.18
C LEU A 53 2.07 18.12 -8.20
N HIS A 54 2.29 18.81 -7.08
CA HIS A 54 1.30 19.06 -6.04
C HIS A 54 0.63 17.77 -5.53
N ILE A 55 1.41 16.69 -5.37
CA ILE A 55 0.92 15.41 -4.90
C ILE A 55 0.82 15.43 -3.37
N ASP A 56 -0.37 15.16 -2.87
CA ASP A 56 -0.66 15.09 -1.44
C ASP A 56 -0.35 13.69 -0.92
N THR A 57 0.90 13.47 -0.52
CA THR A 57 1.37 12.17 -0.06
C THR A 57 0.62 11.69 1.17
N THR A 58 0.29 10.39 1.18
CA THR A 58 -0.18 9.68 2.37
C THR A 58 0.91 8.76 2.90
N ALA A 59 0.89 8.51 4.19
CA ALA A 59 1.75 7.52 4.82
C ALA A 59 0.90 6.29 5.19
N GLY A 60 1.33 5.12 4.74
CA GLY A 60 0.75 3.87 5.21
C GLY A 60 1.21 3.59 6.65
N VAL A 61 0.29 3.16 7.50
CA VAL A 61 0.57 2.63 8.83
C VAL A 61 -0.07 1.24 8.95
N GLY A 62 0.65 0.31 9.55
CA GLY A 62 0.15 -1.05 9.70
C GLY A 62 0.99 -1.88 10.65
N PRO A 63 0.50 -3.08 11.01
CA PRO A 63 1.23 -3.99 11.88
C PRO A 63 2.45 -4.60 11.18
N SER A 64 3.36 -5.12 11.97
CA SER A 64 4.43 -5.99 11.50
C SER A 64 3.99 -7.45 11.60
N TYR A 65 4.33 -8.26 10.60
CA TYR A 65 4.04 -9.69 10.68
C TYR A 65 4.97 -10.37 11.70
N ALA A 66 4.36 -11.08 12.64
CA ALA A 66 5.04 -11.81 13.72
C ALA A 66 4.58 -13.29 13.81
N GLY A 67 3.84 -13.76 12.82
CA GLY A 67 3.34 -15.13 12.76
C GLY A 67 4.35 -16.17 12.29
N PRO A 68 3.91 -17.40 12.09
CA PRO A 68 4.74 -18.48 11.55
C PRO A 68 5.31 -18.12 10.18
N ALA A 69 6.58 -18.43 9.94
CA ALA A 69 7.18 -18.20 8.63
C ALA A 69 6.40 -18.93 7.54
N PRO A 70 5.97 -18.25 6.46
CA PRO A 70 5.36 -18.93 5.32
C PRO A 70 6.30 -19.97 4.73
N LYS A 71 5.75 -21.00 4.11
CA LYS A 71 6.58 -21.96 3.37
C LYS A 71 7.26 -21.27 2.19
N THR A 72 8.42 -21.78 1.82
CA THR A 72 9.19 -21.21 0.69
C THR A 72 8.31 -21.07 -0.57
N GLY A 73 8.21 -19.86 -1.08
CA GLY A 73 7.40 -19.54 -2.26
C GLY A 73 5.90 -19.36 -2.02
N GLU A 74 5.45 -19.40 -0.78
CA GLU A 74 4.06 -19.16 -0.39
C GLU A 74 3.93 -17.84 0.40
N ASP A 75 2.78 -17.19 0.29
CA ASP A 75 2.40 -16.09 1.18
C ASP A 75 1.74 -16.64 2.47
N ILE A 76 1.30 -15.76 3.35
CA ILE A 76 0.63 -16.11 4.63
C ILE A 76 -0.68 -16.88 4.43
N TYR A 77 -1.26 -16.83 3.24
CA TYR A 77 -2.47 -17.56 2.86
C TYR A 77 -2.15 -18.88 2.15
N GLY A 78 -0.86 -19.20 1.94
CA GLY A 78 -0.43 -20.37 1.19
C GLY A 78 -0.57 -20.23 -0.33
N CYS A 79 -0.82 -19.04 -0.85
CA CYS A 79 -0.84 -18.78 -2.28
C CYS A 79 0.59 -18.77 -2.84
N ARG A 80 0.78 -19.32 -4.03
CA ARG A 80 2.06 -19.22 -4.75
C ARG A 80 1.93 -18.31 -5.95
N SER A 81 2.93 -17.49 -6.16
CA SER A 81 2.98 -16.51 -7.23
C SER A 81 4.21 -16.70 -8.10
N ARG A 82 4.12 -16.25 -9.34
CA ARG A 82 5.26 -16.11 -10.26
C ARG A 82 5.34 -14.70 -10.79
N THR A 83 6.53 -14.26 -11.10
CA THR A 83 6.73 -13.02 -11.85
C THR A 83 6.57 -13.30 -13.33
N VAL A 84 5.75 -12.51 -14.00
CA VAL A 84 5.55 -12.53 -15.45
C VAL A 84 6.17 -11.28 -16.04
N ASP A 85 7.22 -11.45 -16.84
CA ASP A 85 7.87 -10.38 -17.58
C ASP A 85 7.16 -10.20 -18.92
N TYR A 86 6.80 -8.94 -19.25
CA TYR A 86 6.19 -8.58 -20.54
C TYR A 86 7.09 -7.65 -21.38
N GLY A 87 8.40 -7.64 -21.09
CA GLY A 87 9.45 -6.93 -21.84
C GLY A 87 9.68 -5.48 -21.42
N THR A 88 8.65 -4.72 -21.08
CA THR A 88 8.76 -3.32 -20.61
C THR A 88 8.52 -3.17 -19.11
N GLY A 89 8.25 -4.28 -18.43
CA GLY A 89 7.99 -4.36 -16.99
C GLY A 89 7.60 -5.79 -16.60
N ALA A 90 7.22 -5.97 -15.35
CA ALA A 90 6.80 -7.26 -14.83
C ALA A 90 5.66 -7.11 -13.82
N TYR A 91 4.82 -8.13 -13.71
CA TYR A 91 3.81 -8.22 -12.67
C TYR A 91 3.84 -9.57 -11.97
N VAL A 92 3.28 -9.62 -10.77
CA VAL A 92 3.16 -10.84 -9.98
C VAL A 92 1.79 -11.47 -10.23
N GLU A 93 1.78 -12.72 -10.69
CA GLU A 93 0.58 -13.51 -10.95
C GLU A 93 0.47 -14.63 -9.91
N CYS A 94 -0.69 -14.77 -9.28
CA CYS A 94 -0.97 -15.92 -8.42
C CYS A 94 -1.26 -17.15 -9.30
N VAL A 95 -0.47 -18.21 -9.11
CA VAL A 95 -0.56 -19.43 -9.90
C VAL A 95 -1.06 -20.65 -9.10
N TYR A 96 -1.20 -20.51 -7.79
CA TYR A 96 -1.75 -21.54 -6.94
C TYR A 96 -2.61 -20.91 -5.84
N HIS A 97 -3.86 -21.33 -5.77
CA HIS A 97 -4.86 -20.90 -4.81
C HIS A 97 -5.17 -22.08 -3.87
N PRO A 98 -4.76 -22.06 -2.60
CA PRO A 98 -4.90 -23.21 -1.70
C PRO A 98 -6.36 -23.62 -1.48
N LEU A 99 -7.30 -22.69 -1.50
CA LEU A 99 -8.72 -23.00 -1.29
C LEU A 99 -9.38 -23.69 -2.49
N ALA A 100 -8.80 -23.58 -3.69
CA ALA A 100 -9.36 -24.18 -4.91
C ALA A 100 -9.29 -25.71 -4.94
N GLN A 101 -8.56 -26.32 -4.00
CA GLN A 101 -8.46 -27.78 -3.89
C GLN A 101 -9.64 -28.42 -3.12
N TYR A 102 -10.46 -27.62 -2.43
CA TYR A 102 -11.56 -28.10 -1.61
C TYR A 102 -12.90 -28.00 -2.36
N GLY A 103 -13.75 -29.00 -2.18
CA GLY A 103 -15.07 -29.06 -2.83
C GLY A 103 -16.19 -28.44 -1.99
N SER A 104 -15.94 -28.12 -0.73
CA SER A 104 -16.95 -27.56 0.18
C SER A 104 -16.34 -26.70 1.28
N VAL A 105 -17.15 -25.84 1.90
CA VAL A 105 -16.76 -25.03 3.06
C VAL A 105 -16.35 -25.94 4.24
N ALA A 106 -17.05 -27.05 4.45
CA ALA A 106 -16.72 -27.99 5.51
C ALA A 106 -15.32 -28.62 5.35
N GLU A 107 -14.90 -28.87 4.11
CA GLU A 107 -13.53 -29.35 3.84
C GLU A 107 -12.50 -28.26 4.09
N ILE A 108 -12.80 -27.00 3.76
CA ILE A 108 -11.91 -25.86 4.08
C ILE A 108 -11.76 -25.76 5.59
N ASP A 109 -12.83 -25.73 6.35
CA ASP A 109 -12.81 -25.59 7.80
C ASP A 109 -12.06 -26.74 8.49
N ALA A 110 -12.10 -27.93 7.91
CA ALA A 110 -11.43 -29.10 8.46
C ALA A 110 -9.93 -29.15 8.13
N ASN A 111 -9.47 -28.54 7.03
CA ASN A 111 -8.13 -28.81 6.49
C ASN A 111 -7.29 -27.56 6.22
N TYR A 112 -7.88 -26.37 6.22
CA TYR A 112 -7.16 -25.12 5.95
C TYR A 112 -6.96 -24.33 7.23
N THR A 113 -5.74 -23.86 7.44
CA THR A 113 -5.41 -22.99 8.58
C THR A 113 -5.47 -21.54 8.13
N TRP A 114 -6.49 -20.82 8.62
CA TRP A 114 -6.63 -19.40 8.36
C TRP A 114 -5.52 -18.58 9.06
N PRO A 115 -5.00 -17.52 8.42
CA PRO A 115 -4.18 -16.54 9.12
C PRO A 115 -4.91 -15.95 10.31
N SER A 116 -4.21 -15.81 11.45
CA SER A 116 -4.76 -15.19 12.65
C SER A 116 -4.40 -13.71 12.74
N VAL A 117 -5.28 -12.91 13.34
CA VAL A 117 -4.97 -11.52 13.70
C VAL A 117 -3.80 -11.44 14.68
N ASP A 118 -3.62 -12.49 15.51
CA ASP A 118 -2.54 -12.60 16.49
C ASP A 118 -1.16 -12.79 15.84
N TRP A 119 -1.11 -13.04 14.52
CA TRP A 119 0.14 -13.08 13.76
C TRP A 119 0.66 -11.68 13.42
N ASN A 120 0.02 -10.64 13.92
CA ASN A 120 0.41 -9.28 13.65
C ASN A 120 0.79 -8.55 14.96
N ASP A 121 1.94 -7.90 14.95
CA ASP A 121 2.38 -7.00 16.02
C ASP A 121 1.95 -5.56 15.70
N TYR A 122 1.02 -5.06 16.46
CA TYR A 122 0.45 -3.72 16.34
C TYR A 122 1.21 -2.66 17.16
N SER A 123 2.19 -3.07 17.97
CA SER A 123 2.89 -2.19 18.93
C SER A 123 3.62 -1.03 18.25
N GLY A 124 4.04 -1.19 16.99
CA GLY A 124 4.72 -0.18 16.20
C GLY A 124 3.83 0.93 15.64
N ILE A 125 2.50 0.74 15.60
CA ILE A 125 1.57 1.69 14.96
C ILE A 125 1.62 3.10 15.56
N PRO A 126 1.62 3.31 16.90
CA PRO A 126 1.68 4.66 17.46
C PRO A 126 2.90 5.44 16.99
N ARG A 127 4.07 4.79 16.89
CA ARG A 127 5.30 5.40 16.37
C ARG A 127 5.20 5.74 14.88
N GLN A 128 4.58 4.86 14.09
CA GLN A 128 4.36 5.11 12.65
C GLN A 128 3.43 6.32 12.44
N VAL A 129 2.33 6.41 13.22
CA VAL A 129 1.40 7.55 13.19
C VAL A 129 2.11 8.84 13.56
N GLU A 130 2.94 8.83 14.62
CA GLU A 130 3.71 10.01 15.03
C GLU A 130 4.70 10.44 13.94
N ALA A 131 5.40 9.50 13.32
CA ALA A 131 6.32 9.79 12.21
C ALA A 131 5.62 10.30 10.94
N ALA A 132 4.32 10.04 10.80
CA ALA A 132 3.52 10.44 9.66
C ALA A 132 2.72 11.73 9.88
N ARG A 133 2.97 12.47 10.97
CA ARG A 133 2.13 13.57 11.46
C ARG A 133 1.84 14.68 10.44
N ASP A 134 2.81 14.97 9.56
CA ASP A 134 2.70 16.03 8.57
C ASP A 134 2.15 15.56 7.21
N ARG A 135 1.80 14.27 7.11
CA ARG A 135 1.26 13.65 5.91
C ARG A 135 -0.16 13.14 6.15
N GLY A 136 -0.93 12.97 5.09
CA GLY A 136 -2.16 12.19 5.15
C GLY A 136 -1.85 10.77 5.62
N ILE A 137 -2.70 10.19 6.48
CA ILE A 137 -2.53 8.83 6.96
C ILE A 137 -3.54 7.95 6.23
N ALA A 138 -3.05 6.96 5.51
CA ALA A 138 -3.86 5.89 4.95
C ALA A 138 -3.60 4.63 5.79
N GLY A 139 -4.64 4.07 6.41
CA GLY A 139 -4.58 2.74 6.98
C GLY A 139 -4.43 1.72 5.85
N GLY A 140 -3.50 0.76 6.00
CA GLY A 140 -3.35 -0.39 5.15
C GLY A 140 -3.99 -1.64 5.78
#